data_72b03bb27cc0f06a0925740dc62587ad
#
_entry.id   72b03bb27cc0f06a0925740dc62587ad
#
_cell.length_a   1.000
_cell.length_b   1.000
_cell.length_c   1.000
_cell.angle_alpha   90.00
_cell.angle_beta   90.00
_cell.angle_gamma   90.00
#
_symmetry.space_group_name_H-M   'P 1'
#
loop_
_entity.id
_entity.type
_entity.pdbx_description
1 polymer ?
#
loop_
_entity_poly.entity_id
_entity_poly.type
_entity_poly.pdbx_seq_one_letter_code
_entity_poly.pdbx_strand_id
1 'polypeptide(L)'
;SLMDGGYSVRMGEVGLPHKKVYVANQPDLVQRVLIGDIADFPKSQVVADMFGTLVGDGLIVSNGETWKRQRRIMAPVFEQTRNKLVFDLMMEAVDAMMARFAEIAAGGGEAEIDVEMTHVTADVIYRTIFGEALMADDARRTFGAFQAFQESAFAHGMARRIEAGRLDSG
;
A
#
# COMPACT_ATOMS: atom_id res chain seq x y z
N SER A 1 -5.40 22.94 -19.68
CA SER A 1 -6.07 21.64 -19.59
C SER A 1 -5.17 20.69 -18.79
N LEU A 2 -5.71 19.98 -17.80
CA LEU A 2 -5.02 18.92 -17.03
C LEU A 2 -4.42 17.81 -17.92
N MET A 3 -4.62 17.88 -19.22
CA MET A 3 -4.34 16.83 -20.19
C MET A 3 -3.00 16.98 -20.93
N ASP A 4 -2.34 18.11 -20.81
CA ASP A 4 -1.13 18.41 -21.62
C ASP A 4 0.15 17.79 -21.06
N GLY A 5 0.10 16.64 -20.44
CA GLY A 5 1.30 15.97 -19.95
C GLY A 5 1.06 14.66 -19.20
N GLY A 6 -0.18 14.19 -19.17
CA GLY A 6 -0.54 12.90 -18.58
C GLY A 6 -0.83 11.85 -19.65
N TYR A 7 -0.60 10.59 -19.34
CA TYR A 7 -1.08 9.47 -20.14
C TYR A 7 -2.51 9.13 -19.77
N SER A 8 -3.39 8.93 -20.75
CA SER A 8 -4.73 8.40 -20.52
C SER A 8 -4.79 6.94 -20.97
N VAL A 9 -5.27 6.07 -20.10
CA VAL A 9 -5.52 4.67 -20.42
C VAL A 9 -7.03 4.43 -20.38
N ARG A 10 -7.58 3.83 -21.45
CA ARG A 10 -8.99 3.40 -21.46
C ARG A 10 -9.11 2.09 -20.69
N MET A 11 -9.83 2.11 -19.58
CA MET A 11 -10.05 0.93 -18.74
C MET A 11 -11.01 -0.10 -19.34
N GLY A 12 -11.60 0.15 -20.52
CA GLY A 12 -12.41 -0.85 -21.23
C GLY A 12 -11.67 -2.14 -21.58
N GLU A 13 -10.34 -2.06 -21.72
CA GLU A 13 -9.48 -3.22 -21.94
C GLU A 13 -9.22 -4.03 -20.65
N VAL A 14 -9.55 -3.47 -19.48
CA VAL A 14 -9.35 -4.09 -18.16
C VAL A 14 -10.69 -4.45 -17.49
N GLY A 15 -11.76 -4.58 -18.28
CA GLY A 15 -13.08 -5.00 -17.78
C GLY A 15 -13.87 -3.92 -17.00
N LEU A 16 -13.50 -2.64 -17.14
CA LEU A 16 -14.24 -1.50 -16.59
C LEU A 16 -14.74 -0.62 -17.73
N PRO A 17 -15.87 -0.98 -18.38
CA PRO A 17 -16.44 -0.19 -19.46
C PRO A 17 -16.75 1.23 -18.97
N HIS A 18 -16.49 2.20 -19.84
CA HIS A 18 -16.81 3.63 -19.64
C HIS A 18 -15.95 4.42 -18.63
N LYS A 19 -14.94 3.82 -17.98
CA LYS A 19 -14.03 4.59 -17.10
C LYS A 19 -12.72 4.91 -17.83
N LYS A 20 -12.28 6.17 -17.70
CA LYS A 20 -10.95 6.62 -18.13
C LYS A 20 -10.05 6.73 -16.91
N VAL A 21 -8.86 6.19 -17.02
CA VAL A 21 -7.79 6.39 -16.01
C VAL A 21 -6.77 7.34 -16.60
N TYR A 22 -6.41 8.34 -15.84
CA TYR A 22 -5.37 9.30 -16.17
C TYR A 22 -4.17 9.07 -15.28
N VAL A 23 -2.99 8.97 -15.87
CA VAL A 23 -1.74 8.83 -15.13
C VAL A 23 -1.02 10.17 -15.16
N ALA A 24 -0.96 10.84 -14.00
CA ALA A 24 -0.19 12.06 -13.84
C ALA A 24 1.26 11.68 -13.51
N ASN A 25 2.19 11.96 -14.42
CA ASN A 25 3.63 11.67 -14.26
C ASN A 25 4.53 12.91 -14.31
N GLN A 26 3.96 14.09 -14.53
CA GLN A 26 4.70 15.35 -14.46
C GLN A 26 4.66 15.90 -13.03
N PRO A 27 5.77 16.42 -12.49
CA PRO A 27 5.84 16.90 -11.11
C PRO A 27 4.79 17.96 -10.74
N ASP A 28 4.53 18.90 -11.64
CA ASP A 28 3.51 19.95 -11.47
C ASP A 28 2.09 19.39 -11.43
N LEU A 29 1.76 18.42 -12.27
CA LEU A 29 0.47 17.72 -12.24
C LEU A 29 0.30 16.90 -10.95
N VAL A 30 1.36 16.20 -10.54
CA VAL A 30 1.35 15.44 -9.27
C VAL A 30 1.16 16.39 -8.09
N GLN A 31 1.87 17.53 -8.07
CA GLN A 31 1.72 18.53 -7.02
C GLN A 31 0.30 19.11 -6.98
N ARG A 32 -0.29 19.42 -8.14
CA ARG A 32 -1.68 19.90 -8.20
C ARG A 32 -2.66 18.88 -7.63
N VAL A 33 -2.59 17.62 -8.08
CA VAL A 33 -3.51 16.56 -7.65
C VAL A 33 -3.36 16.24 -6.16
N LEU A 34 -2.12 16.19 -5.64
CA LEU A 34 -1.87 15.73 -4.28
C LEU A 34 -1.89 16.87 -3.23
N ILE A 35 -1.72 18.13 -3.65
CA ILE A 35 -1.58 19.27 -2.72
C ILE A 35 -2.52 20.40 -3.10
N GLY A 36 -2.40 20.95 -4.31
CA GLY A 36 -3.10 22.18 -4.71
C GLY A 36 -4.61 22.02 -4.78
N ASP A 37 -5.05 21.05 -5.54
CA ASP A 37 -6.45 20.84 -5.87
C ASP A 37 -6.99 19.54 -5.18
N ILE A 38 -6.43 19.17 -4.02
CA ILE A 38 -6.73 17.89 -3.33
C ILE A 38 -8.22 17.70 -3.03
N ALA A 39 -8.98 18.78 -2.88
CA ALA A 39 -10.42 18.72 -2.66
C ALA A 39 -11.18 18.19 -3.87
N ASP A 40 -10.66 18.43 -5.08
CA ASP A 40 -11.24 18.01 -6.35
C ASP A 40 -10.84 16.58 -6.74
N PHE A 41 -9.85 16.02 -6.05
CA PHE A 41 -9.32 14.67 -6.28
C PHE A 41 -9.47 13.77 -5.04
N PRO A 42 -10.70 13.52 -4.55
CA PRO A 42 -10.90 12.61 -3.43
C PRO A 42 -10.49 11.18 -3.81
N LYS A 43 -10.11 10.40 -2.81
CA LYS A 43 -9.88 8.96 -3.03
C LYS A 43 -11.16 8.30 -3.49
N SER A 44 -11.01 7.39 -4.45
CA SER A 44 -12.16 6.72 -5.05
C SER A 44 -12.82 5.73 -4.09
N GLN A 45 -14.12 5.46 -4.30
CA GLN A 45 -14.84 4.42 -3.56
C GLN A 45 -14.17 3.04 -3.70
N VAL A 46 -13.49 2.79 -4.81
CA VAL A 46 -12.73 1.54 -5.01
C VAL A 46 -11.69 1.32 -3.92
N VAL A 47 -11.00 2.37 -3.48
CA VAL A 47 -10.02 2.30 -2.37
C VAL A 47 -10.73 1.96 -1.05
N ALA A 48 -11.89 2.58 -0.80
CA ALA A 48 -12.68 2.30 0.38
C ALA A 48 -13.21 0.85 0.39
N ASP A 49 -13.68 0.36 -0.75
CA ASP A 49 -14.19 -1.02 -0.90
C ASP A 49 -13.09 -2.07 -0.74
N MET A 50 -11.87 -1.79 -1.21
CA MET A 50 -10.73 -2.70 -1.09
C MET A 50 -10.12 -2.74 0.31
N PHE A 51 -9.96 -1.60 0.94
CA PHE A 51 -9.18 -1.48 2.18
C PHE A 51 -10.02 -1.17 3.41
N GLY A 52 -11.27 -0.70 3.24
CA GLY A 52 -12.11 -0.25 4.35
C GLY A 52 -12.38 -1.33 5.40
N THR A 53 -12.51 -2.59 4.98
CA THR A 53 -12.66 -3.73 5.90
C THR A 53 -11.43 -4.00 6.75
N LEU A 54 -10.23 -3.67 6.25
CA LEU A 54 -8.97 -3.87 6.94
C LEU A 54 -8.60 -2.68 7.84
N VAL A 55 -8.73 -1.45 7.30
CA VAL A 55 -8.20 -0.24 7.95
C VAL A 55 -9.30 0.71 8.44
N GLY A 56 -10.58 0.36 8.24
CA GLY A 56 -11.71 1.23 8.59
C GLY A 56 -11.59 2.59 7.91
N ASP A 57 -11.98 3.66 8.62
CA ASP A 57 -11.83 5.05 8.16
C ASP A 57 -10.41 5.61 8.37
N GLY A 58 -9.40 4.75 8.22
CA GLY A 58 -7.99 5.14 8.37
C GLY A 58 -7.52 6.10 7.27
N LEU A 59 -6.28 6.58 7.43
CA LEU A 59 -5.66 7.60 6.56
C LEU A 59 -5.66 7.22 5.07
N ILE A 60 -5.60 5.93 4.75
CA ILE A 60 -5.60 5.42 3.36
C ILE A 60 -6.97 5.59 2.71
N VAL A 61 -8.06 5.46 3.47
CA VAL A 61 -9.43 5.40 2.97
C VAL A 61 -10.16 6.74 3.13
N SER A 62 -9.95 7.42 4.26
CA SER A 62 -10.67 8.66 4.62
C SER A 62 -10.39 9.81 3.65
N ASN A 63 -11.36 10.69 3.51
CA ASN A 63 -11.31 11.92 2.72
C ASN A 63 -11.67 13.15 3.59
N GLY A 64 -11.55 14.34 3.03
CA GLY A 64 -12.01 15.60 3.62
C GLY A 64 -11.42 15.90 4.99
N GLU A 65 -12.25 16.35 5.94
CA GLU A 65 -11.80 16.78 7.28
C GLU A 65 -11.28 15.62 8.14
N THR A 66 -11.84 14.42 8.00
CA THR A 66 -11.33 13.23 8.69
C THR A 66 -9.90 12.94 8.27
N TRP A 67 -9.62 12.93 6.97
CA TRP A 67 -8.27 12.75 6.44
C TRP A 67 -7.32 13.87 6.90
N LYS A 68 -7.74 15.13 6.84
CA LYS A 68 -6.91 16.27 7.27
C LYS A 68 -6.52 16.15 8.74
N ARG A 69 -7.48 15.77 9.61
CA ARG A 69 -7.22 15.57 11.04
C ARG A 69 -6.21 14.44 11.27
N GLN A 70 -6.42 13.28 10.65
CA GLN A 70 -5.53 12.12 10.77
C GLN A 70 -4.14 12.44 10.21
N ARG A 71 -4.06 13.08 9.04
CA ARG A 71 -2.80 13.49 8.42
C ARG A 71 -1.99 14.41 9.33
N ARG A 72 -2.64 15.37 10.00
CA ARG A 72 -1.99 16.29 10.94
C ARG A 72 -1.42 15.57 12.16
N ILE A 73 -2.13 14.57 12.67
CA ILE A 73 -1.65 13.75 13.80
C ILE A 73 -0.43 12.91 13.39
N MET A 74 -0.44 12.38 12.17
CA MET A 74 0.62 11.50 11.68
C MET A 74 1.85 12.25 11.15
N ALA A 75 1.69 13.49 10.69
CA ALA A 75 2.77 14.26 10.05
C ALA A 75 4.08 14.32 10.87
N PRO A 76 4.06 14.56 12.20
CA PRO A 76 5.28 14.63 12.99
C PRO A 76 6.10 13.33 13.02
N VAL A 77 5.47 12.20 12.75
CA VAL A 77 6.18 10.89 12.71
C VAL A 77 7.16 10.83 11.53
N PHE A 78 6.88 11.58 10.46
CA PHE A 78 7.68 11.61 9.23
C PHE A 78 8.65 12.80 9.16
N GLU A 79 8.89 13.50 10.27
CA GLU A 79 9.87 14.58 10.31
C GLU A 79 11.31 14.07 10.09
N GLN A 80 12.16 14.89 9.46
CA GLN A 80 13.51 14.51 9.04
C GLN A 80 14.41 14.02 10.20
N THR A 81 14.20 14.50 11.42
CA THR A 81 14.95 14.06 12.60
C THR A 81 14.73 12.60 12.96
N ARG A 82 13.61 12.00 12.56
CA ARG A 82 13.31 10.58 12.77
C ARG A 82 13.83 9.68 11.65
N ASN A 83 14.15 10.25 10.49
CA ASN A 83 14.65 9.47 9.34
C ASN A 83 15.94 8.71 9.65
N LYS A 84 16.83 9.28 10.48
CA LYS A 84 18.07 8.59 10.87
C LYS A 84 17.78 7.36 11.73
N LEU A 85 16.90 7.50 12.73
CA LEU A 85 16.51 6.37 13.57
C LEU A 85 15.83 5.25 12.74
N VAL A 86 14.93 5.62 11.82
CA VAL A 86 14.29 4.65 10.93
C VAL A 86 15.32 3.97 10.04
N PHE A 87 16.30 4.70 9.53
CA PHE A 87 17.38 4.12 8.73
C PHE A 87 18.21 3.10 9.52
N ASP A 88 18.55 3.39 10.76
CA ASP A 88 19.29 2.47 11.62
C ASP A 88 18.48 1.18 11.86
N LEU A 89 17.16 1.29 12.13
CA LEU A 89 16.26 0.14 12.25
C LEU A 89 16.10 -0.65 10.95
N MET A 90 16.10 0.02 9.80
CA MET A 90 16.14 -0.64 8.50
C MET A 90 17.40 -1.46 8.31
N MET A 91 18.56 -0.91 8.68
CA MET A 91 19.84 -1.63 8.57
C MET A 91 19.87 -2.86 9.49
N GLU A 92 19.36 -2.76 10.72
CA GLU A 92 19.24 -3.92 11.61
C GLU A 92 18.37 -5.05 11.01
N ALA A 93 17.25 -4.71 10.37
CA ALA A 93 16.40 -5.69 9.70
C ALA A 93 17.10 -6.35 8.50
N VAL A 94 17.86 -5.56 7.72
CA VAL A 94 18.67 -6.07 6.60
C VAL A 94 19.79 -6.99 7.10
N ASP A 95 20.49 -6.63 8.17
CA ASP A 95 21.53 -7.46 8.76
C ASP A 95 20.96 -8.80 9.26
N ALA A 96 19.78 -8.78 9.87
CA ALA A 96 19.08 -10.00 10.28
C ALA A 96 18.70 -10.88 9.07
N MET A 97 18.24 -10.29 7.96
CA MET A 97 17.99 -11.01 6.72
C MET A 97 19.27 -11.61 6.14
N MET A 98 20.37 -10.86 6.12
CA MET A 98 21.66 -11.36 5.62
C MET A 98 22.19 -12.51 6.46
N ALA A 99 21.96 -12.50 7.78
CA ALA A 99 22.33 -13.62 8.65
C ALA A 99 21.53 -14.88 8.28
N ARG A 100 20.21 -14.76 8.04
CA ARG A 100 19.39 -15.89 7.56
C ARG A 100 19.88 -16.44 6.22
N PHE A 101 20.22 -15.56 5.28
CA PHE A 101 20.80 -16.00 4.00
C PHE A 101 22.11 -16.75 4.16
N ALA A 102 22.96 -16.31 5.08
CA ALA A 102 24.21 -17.00 5.37
C ALA A 102 23.96 -18.41 5.96
N GLU A 103 22.98 -18.55 6.85
CA GLU A 103 22.58 -19.86 7.42
C GLU A 103 22.03 -20.79 6.33
N ILE A 104 21.13 -20.31 5.45
CA ILE A 104 20.58 -21.07 4.33
C ILE A 104 21.71 -21.54 3.39
N ALA A 105 22.61 -20.63 3.04
CA ALA A 105 23.75 -20.94 2.16
C ALA A 105 24.70 -21.97 2.80
N ALA A 106 24.98 -21.86 4.09
CA ALA A 106 25.81 -22.84 4.82
C ALA A 106 25.17 -24.23 4.87
N GLY A 107 23.84 -24.29 4.90
CA GLY A 107 23.08 -25.55 4.84
C GLY A 107 22.89 -26.11 3.42
N GLY A 108 23.36 -25.42 2.38
CA GLY A 108 23.13 -25.81 0.97
C GLY A 108 21.67 -25.70 0.53
N GLY A 109 20.86 -24.91 1.23
CA GLY A 109 19.45 -24.70 0.95
C GLY A 109 19.18 -23.61 -0.09
N GLU A 110 17.92 -23.45 -0.44
CA GLU A 110 17.40 -22.39 -1.32
C GLU A 110 16.56 -21.42 -0.52
N ALA A 111 16.65 -20.11 -0.83
CA ALA A 111 15.84 -19.07 -0.24
C ALA A 111 14.68 -18.68 -1.18
N GLU A 112 13.47 -18.65 -0.66
CA GLU A 112 12.32 -18.07 -1.37
C GLU A 112 12.35 -16.55 -1.23
N ILE A 113 12.79 -15.88 -2.28
CA ILE A 113 13.03 -14.42 -2.27
C ILE A 113 11.79 -13.62 -1.88
N ASP A 114 10.61 -14.00 -2.37
CA ASP A 114 9.35 -13.29 -2.04
C ASP A 114 9.03 -13.35 -0.54
N VAL A 115 9.30 -14.50 0.09
CA VAL A 115 9.10 -14.68 1.54
C VAL A 115 10.10 -13.83 2.32
N GLU A 116 11.36 -13.86 1.95
CA GLU A 116 12.42 -13.09 2.64
C GLU A 116 12.25 -11.58 2.46
N MET A 117 11.88 -11.12 1.25
CA MET A 117 11.62 -9.70 1.00
C MET A 117 10.39 -9.21 1.77
N THR A 118 9.36 -10.02 1.86
CA THR A 118 8.17 -9.71 2.66
C THR A 118 8.53 -9.67 4.15
N HIS A 119 9.32 -10.62 4.64
CA HIS A 119 9.76 -10.65 6.03
C HIS A 119 10.58 -9.40 6.37
N VAL A 120 11.61 -9.05 5.61
CA VAL A 120 12.44 -7.88 5.92
C VAL A 120 11.63 -6.59 5.89
N THR A 121 10.69 -6.46 4.93
CA THR A 121 9.83 -5.27 4.84
C THR A 121 8.91 -5.17 6.05
N ALA A 122 8.30 -6.26 6.47
CA ALA A 122 7.45 -6.32 7.66
C ALA A 122 8.26 -6.06 8.94
N ASP A 123 9.47 -6.60 9.06
CA ASP A 123 10.38 -6.39 10.20
C ASP A 123 10.78 -4.92 10.33
N VAL A 124 11.09 -4.23 9.23
CA VAL A 124 11.35 -2.78 9.21
C VAL A 124 10.17 -2.01 9.79
N ILE A 125 8.95 -2.31 9.34
CA ILE A 125 7.74 -1.64 9.82
C ILE A 125 7.52 -1.94 11.30
N TYR A 126 7.67 -3.20 11.69
CA TYR A 126 7.48 -3.65 13.07
C TYR A 126 8.45 -2.98 14.03
N ARG A 127 9.74 -2.96 13.71
CA ARG A 127 10.78 -2.24 14.47
C ARG A 127 10.48 -0.75 14.57
N THR A 128 10.02 -0.14 13.48
CA THR A 128 9.71 1.30 13.44
C THR A 128 8.54 1.66 14.37
N ILE A 129 7.52 0.79 14.48
CA ILE A 129 6.31 1.05 15.28
C ILE A 129 6.49 0.60 16.73
N PHE A 130 7.05 -0.57 16.95
CA PHE A 130 7.10 -1.23 18.26
C PHE A 130 8.48 -1.20 18.91
N GLY A 131 9.55 -0.87 18.16
CA GLY A 131 10.92 -0.86 18.67
C GLY A 131 11.55 -2.25 18.81
N GLU A 132 10.90 -3.30 18.33
CA GLU A 132 11.33 -4.70 18.48
C GLU A 132 11.40 -5.40 17.12
N ALA A 133 12.22 -6.46 17.03
CA ALA A 133 12.32 -7.29 15.84
C ALA A 133 11.08 -8.16 15.67
N LEU A 134 10.64 -8.32 14.42
CA LEU A 134 9.55 -9.24 14.07
C LEU A 134 10.08 -10.68 14.09
N MET A 135 9.52 -11.49 14.98
CA MET A 135 9.89 -12.91 15.06
C MET A 135 9.47 -13.66 13.78
N ALA A 136 10.29 -14.61 13.35
CA ALA A 136 10.07 -15.34 12.09
C ALA A 136 8.71 -16.05 12.01
N ASP A 137 8.19 -16.58 13.14
CA ASP A 137 6.88 -17.22 13.19
C ASP A 137 5.74 -16.21 13.05
N ASP A 138 5.86 -15.04 13.67
CA ASP A 138 4.88 -13.97 13.55
C ASP A 138 4.92 -13.34 12.15
N ALA A 139 6.10 -13.24 11.53
CA ALA A 139 6.25 -12.83 10.15
C ALA A 139 5.49 -13.77 9.20
N ARG A 140 5.67 -15.09 9.33
CA ARG A 140 4.96 -16.09 8.51
C ARG A 140 3.45 -16.02 8.71
N ARG A 141 2.99 -15.89 9.95
CA ARG A 141 1.55 -15.76 10.27
C ARG A 141 0.96 -14.48 9.69
N THR A 142 1.66 -13.36 9.83
CA THR A 142 1.24 -12.06 9.29
C THR A 142 1.19 -12.09 7.77
N PHE A 143 2.19 -12.69 7.13
CA PHE A 143 2.24 -12.86 5.68
C PHE A 143 1.07 -13.72 5.18
N GLY A 144 0.83 -14.88 5.79
CA GLY A 144 -0.30 -15.74 5.43
C GLY A 144 -1.66 -15.06 5.60
N ALA A 145 -1.83 -14.30 6.68
CA ALA A 145 -3.05 -13.53 6.90
C ALA A 145 -3.22 -12.40 5.87
N PHE A 146 -2.14 -11.75 5.49
CA PHE A 146 -2.17 -10.69 4.46
C PHE A 146 -2.45 -11.23 3.07
N GLN A 147 -1.86 -12.38 2.69
CA GLN A 147 -2.19 -13.06 1.43
C GLN A 147 -3.67 -13.47 1.37
N ALA A 148 -4.18 -14.12 2.41
CA ALA A 148 -5.59 -14.49 2.49
C ALA A 148 -6.53 -13.28 2.41
N PHE A 149 -6.15 -12.16 3.03
CA PHE A 149 -6.88 -10.90 2.90
C PHE A 149 -6.85 -10.37 1.46
N GLN A 150 -5.69 -10.34 0.80
CA GLN A 150 -5.58 -9.88 -0.59
C GLN A 150 -6.46 -10.71 -1.53
N GLU A 151 -6.41 -12.03 -1.42
CA GLU A 151 -7.25 -12.94 -2.22
C GLU A 151 -8.75 -12.69 -1.98
N SER A 152 -9.15 -12.57 -0.71
CA SER A 152 -10.53 -12.26 -0.34
C SER A 152 -10.97 -10.88 -0.81
N ALA A 153 -10.17 -9.83 -0.61
CA ALA A 153 -10.48 -8.47 -1.03
C ALA A 153 -10.60 -8.36 -2.55
N PHE A 154 -9.72 -9.05 -3.29
CA PHE A 154 -9.77 -9.08 -4.74
C PHE A 154 -11.03 -9.81 -5.25
N ALA A 155 -11.35 -10.96 -4.66
CA ALA A 155 -12.55 -11.73 -5.00
C ALA A 155 -13.84 -10.95 -4.73
N HIS A 156 -13.94 -10.30 -3.56
CA HIS A 156 -15.10 -9.47 -3.21
C HIS A 156 -15.20 -8.21 -4.07
N GLY A 157 -14.08 -7.56 -4.37
CA GLY A 157 -14.03 -6.39 -5.26
C GLY A 157 -14.48 -6.73 -6.68
N MET A 158 -14.09 -7.88 -7.20
CA MET A 158 -14.54 -8.38 -8.51
C MET A 158 -16.01 -8.77 -8.50
N ALA A 159 -16.49 -9.48 -7.47
CA ALA A 159 -17.90 -9.90 -7.37
C ALA A 159 -18.85 -8.69 -7.35
N ARG A 160 -18.58 -7.67 -6.52
CA ARG A 160 -19.35 -6.43 -6.47
C ARG A 160 -19.35 -5.67 -7.81
N ARG A 161 -18.26 -5.72 -8.57
CA ARG A 161 -18.21 -5.08 -9.90
C ARG A 161 -19.03 -5.81 -10.94
N ILE A 162 -19.06 -7.13 -10.88
CA ILE A 162 -19.90 -7.96 -11.77
C ILE A 162 -21.38 -7.72 -11.48
N GLU A 163 -21.76 -7.62 -10.21
CA GLU A 163 -23.14 -7.30 -9.81
C GLU A 163 -23.54 -5.89 -10.22
N ALA A 164 -22.71 -4.88 -9.99
CA ALA A 164 -22.95 -3.51 -10.41
C ALA A 164 -23.09 -3.37 -11.93
N GLY A 165 -22.23 -4.05 -12.70
CA GLY A 165 -22.31 -4.07 -14.17
C GLY A 165 -23.54 -4.82 -14.73
N ARG A 166 -24.17 -5.71 -13.95
CA ARG A 166 -25.44 -6.36 -14.31
C ARG A 166 -26.66 -5.48 -14.06
N LEU A 167 -26.61 -4.60 -13.08
CA LEU A 167 -27.70 -3.67 -12.76
C LEU A 167 -27.77 -2.49 -13.73
N ASP A 168 -26.63 -2.10 -14.35
CA ASP A 168 -26.57 -1.01 -15.35
C ASP A 168 -26.93 -1.48 -16.78
N SER A 169 -27.16 -2.78 -17.00
CA SER A 169 -27.48 -3.37 -18.32
C SER A 169 -28.94 -3.84 -18.45
N GLY A 170 -29.80 -3.51 -17.52
CA GLY A 170 -31.28 -3.71 -17.55
C GLY A 170 -32.01 -2.39 -17.65
#